data_708e1414dd738dd4ad4af647d14570ca
#
_entry.id   708e1414dd738dd4ad4af647d14570ca
#
_cell.length_a   1.000
_cell.length_b   1.000
_cell.length_c   1.000
_cell.angle_alpha   90.00
_cell.angle_beta   90.00
_cell.angle_gamma   90.00
#
_symmetry.space_group_name_H-M   'P 1'
#
loop_
_entity.id
_entity.type
_entity.pdbx_description
1 polymer ?
#
loop_
_entity_poly.entity_id
_entity_poly.type
_entity_poly.pdbx_seq_one_letter_code
_entity_poly.pdbx_strand_id
1 'polypeptide(L)'
;ERLTGKIPKIEIMRVKEETDLNEYQHLQYYYSSEEGQKALMNWVYADTDFCFNGVNARLEWLALRALSTGGFVLNSSNNAGTVTETTVDFGVPAANKVKTKVTWSPENAATATPISDIRSMVSKGVGQGILIKYMFMDLETFYAMMATDEAVDFCSSWIPQVGRIKVPSVDDVNIALKAHRLPEVRIIDTYVTLEGAGGTRTTVNPWQAGIVTFVPEMECGYTYHAPMADEMVADSVATKVKREHIMIKKYSTEDPVTEVTKGVANAIPVWGNADRCFLFDTTAAVTK
;
A
#
# COMPACT_ATOMS: atom_id res chain seq x y z
N GLU A 1 -11.84 9.40 -21.40
CA GLU A 1 -11.86 7.92 -21.51
C GLU A 1 -12.72 7.37 -20.37
N ARG A 2 -13.71 6.55 -20.68
CA ARG A 2 -14.64 6.00 -19.68
C ARG A 2 -14.08 4.66 -19.21
N LEU A 3 -13.53 4.62 -18.01
CA LEU A 3 -13.25 3.36 -17.33
C LEU A 3 -14.59 2.75 -16.85
N THR A 4 -15.00 1.67 -17.46
CA THR A 4 -16.14 0.88 -17.01
C THR A 4 -15.63 -0.37 -16.29
N GLY A 5 -15.84 -0.46 -14.99
CA GLY A 5 -15.47 -1.60 -14.16
C GLY A 5 -16.47 -1.80 -13.02
N LYS A 6 -16.51 -2.99 -12.46
CA LYS A 6 -17.25 -3.27 -11.23
C LYS A 6 -16.36 -2.90 -10.03
N ILE A 7 -16.89 -2.11 -9.11
CA ILE A 7 -16.21 -1.81 -7.86
C ILE A 7 -16.16 -3.09 -7.03
N PRO A 8 -14.98 -3.57 -6.63
CA PRO A 8 -14.86 -4.78 -5.84
C PRO A 8 -15.46 -4.57 -4.45
N LYS A 9 -16.05 -5.60 -3.93
CA LYS A 9 -16.44 -5.68 -2.52
C LYS A 9 -15.21 -6.11 -1.73
N ILE A 10 -14.83 -5.30 -0.75
CA ILE A 10 -13.80 -5.61 0.23
C ILE A 10 -14.52 -6.01 1.50
N GLU A 11 -14.14 -7.13 2.07
CA GLU A 11 -14.70 -7.55 3.34
C GLU A 11 -13.66 -8.25 4.22
N ILE A 12 -13.78 -8.03 5.50
CA ILE A 12 -13.02 -8.70 6.54
C ILE A 12 -13.98 -9.07 7.66
N MET A 13 -13.77 -10.22 8.27
CA MET A 13 -14.58 -10.64 9.39
C MET A 13 -13.73 -11.21 10.51
N ARG A 14 -14.25 -11.10 11.71
CA ARG A 14 -13.76 -11.78 12.89
C ARG A 14 -14.91 -12.55 13.51
N VAL A 15 -14.62 -13.80 13.85
CA VAL A 15 -15.61 -14.70 14.46
C VAL A 15 -15.13 -15.00 15.86
N LYS A 16 -16.03 -14.82 16.84
CA LYS A 16 -15.86 -15.29 18.20
C LYS A 16 -16.67 -16.54 18.37
N GLU A 17 -16.03 -17.60 18.77
CA GLU A 17 -16.65 -18.89 19.02
C GLU A 17 -17.25 -18.96 20.43
N GLU A 18 -18.00 -20.00 20.71
CA GLU A 18 -18.64 -20.21 22.02
C GLU A 18 -17.63 -20.17 23.18
N THR A 19 -16.41 -20.67 22.99
CA THR A 19 -15.33 -20.62 23.98
C THR A 19 -14.94 -19.18 24.34
N ASP A 20 -14.82 -18.30 23.34
CA ASP A 20 -14.49 -16.90 23.54
C ASP A 20 -15.61 -16.15 24.26
N LEU A 21 -16.87 -16.49 23.93
CA LEU A 21 -18.05 -15.89 24.55
C LEU A 21 -18.19 -16.32 26.01
N ASN A 22 -17.87 -17.57 26.34
CA ASN A 22 -17.82 -18.07 27.72
C ASN A 22 -16.72 -17.38 28.54
N GLU A 23 -15.54 -17.19 27.94
CA GLU A 23 -14.45 -16.44 28.59
C GLU A 23 -14.87 -14.99 28.87
N TYR A 24 -15.59 -14.35 27.96
CA TYR A 24 -16.15 -13.02 28.17
C TYR A 24 -17.11 -12.97 29.36
N GLN A 25 -18.00 -13.95 29.50
CA GLN A 25 -18.90 -14.04 30.63
C GLN A 25 -18.15 -14.21 31.97
N HIS A 26 -17.09 -15.02 31.97
CA HIS A 26 -16.21 -15.15 33.14
C HIS A 26 -15.52 -13.83 33.49
N LEU A 27 -15.01 -13.12 32.50
CA LEU A 27 -14.38 -11.80 32.68
C LEU A 27 -15.38 -10.79 33.28
N GLN A 28 -16.62 -10.75 32.78
CA GLN A 28 -17.67 -9.90 33.33
C GLN A 28 -17.93 -10.15 34.82
N TYR A 29 -17.90 -11.41 35.22
CA TYR A 29 -18.18 -11.79 36.58
C TYR A 29 -17.04 -11.43 37.57
N TYR A 30 -15.78 -11.53 37.11
CA TYR A 30 -14.62 -11.32 37.97
C TYR A 30 -14.10 -9.88 37.96
N TYR A 31 -14.35 -9.08 36.94
CA TYR A 31 -13.82 -7.72 36.85
C TYR A 31 -14.85 -6.65 37.17
N SER A 32 -15.09 -6.44 38.46
CA SER A 32 -15.87 -5.30 38.96
C SER A 32 -15.03 -4.01 39.12
N SER A 33 -13.71 -4.09 38.91
CA SER A 33 -12.79 -2.95 39.02
C SER A 33 -12.85 -2.09 37.73
N GLU A 34 -12.46 -0.82 37.84
CA GLU A 34 -12.41 0.12 36.72
C GLU A 34 -11.47 -0.36 35.58
N GLU A 35 -10.37 -1.00 35.94
CA GLU A 35 -9.42 -1.59 35.00
C GLU A 35 -10.03 -2.80 34.27
N GLY A 36 -10.78 -3.62 34.98
CA GLY A 36 -11.51 -4.74 34.42
C GLY A 36 -12.58 -4.30 33.42
N GLN A 37 -13.32 -3.23 33.73
CA GLN A 37 -14.30 -2.66 32.83
C GLN A 37 -13.64 -2.09 31.54
N LYS A 38 -12.46 -1.45 31.66
CA LYS A 38 -11.69 -1.01 30.48
C LYS A 38 -11.20 -2.17 29.62
N ALA A 39 -10.71 -3.25 30.25
CA ALA A 39 -10.30 -4.46 29.53
C ALA A 39 -11.48 -5.09 28.78
N LEU A 40 -12.64 -5.14 29.40
CA LEU A 40 -13.88 -5.64 28.83
C LEU A 40 -14.34 -4.79 27.62
N MET A 41 -14.33 -3.47 27.77
CA MET A 41 -14.65 -2.55 26.68
C MET A 41 -13.68 -2.73 25.51
N ASN A 42 -12.39 -2.80 25.78
CA ASN A 42 -11.38 -3.04 24.75
C ASN A 42 -11.62 -4.37 24.00
N TRP A 43 -12.01 -5.42 24.72
CA TRP A 43 -12.32 -6.71 24.11
C TRP A 43 -13.54 -6.64 23.17
N VAL A 44 -14.58 -5.86 23.53
CA VAL A 44 -15.79 -5.69 22.70
C VAL A 44 -15.50 -4.84 21.46
N TYR A 45 -14.72 -3.77 21.61
CA TYR A 45 -14.45 -2.83 20.51
C TYR A 45 -13.27 -3.23 19.63
N ALA A 46 -12.36 -4.09 20.09
CA ALA A 46 -11.19 -4.54 19.32
C ALA A 46 -11.57 -5.13 17.96
N ASP A 47 -12.68 -5.84 17.86
CA ASP A 47 -13.13 -6.44 16.60
C ASP A 47 -13.65 -5.40 15.62
N THR A 48 -14.28 -4.35 16.13
CA THR A 48 -14.77 -3.24 15.30
C THR A 48 -13.60 -2.48 14.67
N ASP A 49 -12.59 -2.14 15.48
CA ASP A 49 -11.40 -1.45 14.99
C ASP A 49 -10.56 -2.36 14.08
N PHE A 50 -10.47 -3.65 14.40
CA PHE A 50 -9.81 -4.62 13.52
C PHE A 50 -10.48 -4.68 12.15
N CYS A 51 -11.81 -4.76 12.09
CA CYS A 51 -12.53 -4.80 10.83
C CYS A 51 -12.42 -3.49 10.04
N PHE A 52 -12.45 -2.34 10.73
CA PHE A 52 -12.25 -1.04 10.10
C PHE A 52 -10.85 -0.90 9.50
N ASN A 53 -9.83 -1.17 10.30
CA ASN A 53 -8.44 -1.06 9.89
C ASN A 53 -8.09 -2.09 8.79
N GLY A 54 -8.67 -3.29 8.83
CA GLY A 54 -8.42 -4.31 7.84
C GLY A 54 -8.95 -3.96 6.45
N VAL A 55 -10.11 -3.29 6.35
CA VAL A 55 -10.60 -2.76 5.08
C VAL A 55 -9.69 -1.66 4.55
N ASN A 56 -9.27 -0.73 5.41
CA ASN A 56 -8.34 0.34 5.02
C ASN A 56 -6.96 -0.21 4.60
N ALA A 57 -6.43 -1.19 5.32
CA ALA A 57 -5.17 -1.85 4.93
C ALA A 57 -5.26 -2.52 3.56
N ARG A 58 -6.43 -3.10 3.21
CA ARG A 58 -6.64 -3.66 1.87
C ARG A 58 -6.70 -2.58 0.80
N LEU A 59 -7.34 -1.45 1.06
CA LEU A 59 -7.36 -0.31 0.14
C LEU A 59 -5.96 0.27 -0.07
N GLU A 60 -5.19 0.40 0.98
CA GLU A 60 -3.79 0.84 0.91
C GLU A 60 -2.94 -0.13 0.08
N TRP A 61 -3.10 -1.45 0.30
CA TRP A 61 -2.44 -2.46 -0.51
C TRP A 61 -2.74 -2.30 -2.00
N LEU A 62 -4.02 -2.09 -2.36
CA LEU A 62 -4.44 -1.89 -3.74
C LEU A 62 -3.84 -0.61 -4.33
N ALA A 63 -3.83 0.49 -3.57
CA ALA A 63 -3.29 1.77 -4.01
C ALA A 63 -1.78 1.70 -4.26
N LEU A 64 -1.01 1.16 -3.31
CA LEU A 64 0.44 1.04 -3.44
C LEU A 64 0.84 0.05 -4.55
N ARG A 65 0.06 -1.04 -4.69
CA ARG A 65 0.26 -1.97 -5.81
C ARG A 65 0.00 -1.30 -7.15
N ALA A 66 -1.07 -0.53 -7.26
CA ALA A 66 -1.38 0.25 -8.45
C ALA A 66 -0.26 1.24 -8.81
N LEU A 67 0.22 2.00 -7.84
CA LEU A 67 1.28 2.99 -8.03
C LEU A 67 2.62 2.38 -8.45
N SER A 68 2.92 1.14 -8.06
CA SER A 68 4.18 0.47 -8.42
C SER A 68 4.12 -0.34 -9.71
N THR A 69 2.92 -0.77 -10.17
CA THR A 69 2.78 -1.64 -11.35
C THR A 69 1.94 -1.05 -12.49
N GLY A 70 1.23 0.04 -12.23
CA GLY A 70 0.27 0.64 -13.16
C GLY A 70 -1.14 0.08 -13.03
N GLY A 71 -1.35 -0.88 -12.13
CA GLY A 71 -2.64 -1.53 -11.91
C GLY A 71 -2.53 -2.65 -10.89
N PHE A 72 -3.56 -3.47 -10.76
CA PHE A 72 -3.52 -4.65 -9.92
C PHE A 72 -4.44 -5.75 -10.44
N VAL A 73 -4.16 -6.97 -10.00
CA VAL A 73 -4.96 -8.16 -10.31
C VAL A 73 -5.50 -8.72 -9.01
N LEU A 74 -6.80 -8.94 -8.95
CA LEU A 74 -7.49 -9.64 -7.87
C LEU A 74 -7.81 -11.07 -8.31
N ASN A 75 -7.21 -12.04 -7.66
CA ASN A 75 -7.42 -13.46 -7.93
C ASN A 75 -7.47 -14.26 -6.61
N SER A 76 -7.68 -15.56 -6.70
CA SER A 76 -7.79 -16.43 -5.52
C SER A 76 -6.51 -16.50 -4.67
N SER A 77 -5.35 -16.17 -5.21
CA SER A 77 -4.08 -16.21 -4.47
C SER A 77 -3.89 -14.99 -3.55
N ASN A 78 -4.44 -13.83 -3.93
CA ASN A 78 -4.30 -12.59 -3.18
C ASN A 78 -5.63 -12.05 -2.61
N ASN A 79 -6.74 -12.73 -2.92
CA ASN A 79 -8.07 -12.39 -2.43
C ASN A 79 -8.88 -13.70 -2.28
N ALA A 80 -8.87 -14.26 -1.08
CA ALA A 80 -9.59 -15.49 -0.79
C ALA A 80 -11.08 -15.36 -1.13
N GLY A 81 -11.66 -16.38 -1.77
CA GLY A 81 -13.06 -16.37 -2.20
C GLY A 81 -13.34 -15.70 -3.54
N THR A 82 -12.32 -15.19 -4.23
CA THR A 82 -12.48 -14.68 -5.59
C THR A 82 -12.66 -15.83 -6.57
N VAL A 83 -13.81 -15.88 -7.23
CA VAL A 83 -14.13 -16.88 -8.24
C VAL A 83 -13.67 -16.45 -9.62
N THR A 84 -13.74 -15.15 -9.91
CA THR A 84 -13.36 -14.58 -11.21
C THR A 84 -12.23 -13.57 -11.03
N GLU A 85 -11.14 -13.75 -11.75
CA GLU A 85 -10.04 -12.80 -11.77
C GLU A 85 -10.51 -11.43 -12.28
N THR A 86 -10.14 -10.39 -11.55
CA THR A 86 -10.44 -9.00 -11.92
C THR A 86 -9.13 -8.25 -12.09
N THR A 87 -8.85 -7.80 -13.31
CA THR A 87 -7.70 -6.97 -13.63
C THR A 87 -8.12 -5.51 -13.74
N VAL A 88 -7.40 -4.63 -13.05
CA VAL A 88 -7.55 -3.18 -13.14
C VAL A 88 -6.24 -2.61 -13.65
N ASP A 89 -6.31 -1.92 -14.81
CA ASP A 89 -5.18 -1.18 -15.40
C ASP A 89 -5.55 0.31 -15.46
N PHE A 90 -4.72 1.16 -14.87
CA PHE A 90 -4.92 2.61 -14.86
C PHE A 90 -4.39 3.30 -16.11
N GLY A 91 -3.90 2.53 -17.09
CA GLY A 91 -3.52 3.06 -18.38
C GLY A 91 -2.23 3.90 -18.37
N VAL A 92 -1.26 3.57 -17.52
CA VAL A 92 0.07 4.19 -17.61
C VAL A 92 0.64 3.95 -19.02
N PRO A 93 0.96 5.01 -19.77
CA PRO A 93 1.45 4.86 -21.14
C PRO A 93 2.67 3.93 -21.21
N ALA A 94 2.70 3.05 -22.22
CA ALA A 94 3.84 2.15 -22.40
C ALA A 94 5.17 2.90 -22.55
N ALA A 95 5.14 4.08 -23.15
CA ALA A 95 6.30 4.95 -23.26
C ALA A 95 6.81 5.45 -21.88
N ASN A 96 5.95 5.49 -20.86
CA ASN A 96 6.30 5.93 -19.52
C ASN A 96 6.75 4.75 -18.61
N LYS A 97 6.69 3.51 -19.11
CA LYS A 97 7.25 2.33 -18.45
C LYS A 97 8.67 2.12 -18.97
N VAL A 98 9.66 2.52 -18.18
CA VAL A 98 11.08 2.57 -18.58
C VAL A 98 11.88 1.59 -17.75
N LYS A 99 12.90 1.00 -18.33
CA LYS A 99 13.85 0.11 -17.66
C LYS A 99 15.22 0.77 -17.58
N THR A 100 15.97 0.44 -16.53
CA THR A 100 17.36 0.87 -16.40
C THR A 100 18.23 0.25 -17.50
N LYS A 101 19.37 0.85 -17.76
CA LYS A 101 20.40 0.28 -18.63
C LYS A 101 21.26 -0.76 -17.92
N VAL A 102 21.56 -0.49 -16.65
CA VAL A 102 22.31 -1.38 -15.75
C VAL A 102 21.52 -1.47 -14.45
N THR A 103 21.27 -2.67 -13.99
CA THR A 103 20.50 -2.91 -12.76
C THR A 103 21.15 -2.23 -11.56
N TRP A 104 20.34 -1.60 -10.73
CA TRP A 104 20.81 -1.01 -9.48
C TRP A 104 21.02 -2.14 -8.48
N SER A 105 22.26 -2.47 -8.25
CA SER A 105 22.63 -3.50 -7.29
C SER A 105 24.06 -3.28 -6.79
N PRO A 106 24.42 -3.79 -5.61
CA PRO A 106 25.80 -3.74 -5.12
C PRO A 106 26.81 -4.41 -6.06
N GLU A 107 26.37 -5.41 -6.82
CA GLU A 107 27.21 -6.12 -7.80
C GLU A 107 27.59 -5.24 -8.99
N ASN A 108 26.76 -4.26 -9.32
CA ASN A 108 26.95 -3.30 -10.39
C ASN A 108 27.39 -1.91 -9.88
N ALA A 109 27.90 -1.81 -8.67
CA ALA A 109 28.22 -0.54 -8.00
C ALA A 109 28.98 0.45 -8.87
N ALA A 110 30.00 -0.02 -9.58
CA ALA A 110 30.85 0.80 -10.43
C ALA A 110 30.25 1.16 -11.80
N THR A 111 29.19 0.50 -12.24
CA THR A 111 28.63 0.64 -13.59
C THR A 111 27.19 1.15 -13.63
N ALA A 112 26.46 0.96 -12.56
CA ALA A 112 25.10 1.48 -12.42
C ALA A 112 25.13 2.99 -12.18
N THR A 113 24.24 3.71 -12.85
CA THR A 113 24.22 5.19 -12.86
C THR A 113 22.85 5.74 -12.45
N PRO A 114 22.40 5.53 -11.21
CA PRO A 114 21.04 5.89 -10.77
C PRO A 114 20.75 7.40 -10.86
N ILE A 115 21.72 8.26 -10.57
CA ILE A 115 21.52 9.71 -10.65
C ILE A 115 21.36 10.15 -12.12
N SER A 116 22.10 9.56 -13.03
CA SER A 116 21.96 9.78 -14.48
C SER A 116 20.63 9.26 -15.00
N ASP A 117 20.16 8.12 -14.49
CA ASP A 117 18.85 7.56 -14.81
C ASP A 117 17.71 8.51 -14.32
N ILE A 118 17.79 9.01 -13.09
CA ILE A 118 16.84 9.98 -12.54
C ILE A 118 16.81 11.25 -13.40
N ARG A 119 17.96 11.79 -13.80
CA ARG A 119 18.05 12.96 -14.69
C ARG A 119 17.41 12.69 -16.04
N SER A 120 17.59 11.50 -16.60
CA SER A 120 16.96 11.07 -17.84
C SER A 120 15.44 11.04 -17.72
N MET A 121 14.91 10.54 -16.59
CA MET A 121 13.47 10.52 -16.34
C MET A 121 12.90 11.92 -16.17
N VAL A 122 13.59 12.82 -15.47
CA VAL A 122 13.20 14.24 -15.35
C VAL A 122 13.17 14.92 -16.73
N SER A 123 14.22 14.71 -17.56
CA SER A 123 14.28 15.25 -18.93
C SER A 123 13.13 14.73 -19.79
N LYS A 124 12.79 13.46 -19.64
CA LYS A 124 11.64 12.86 -20.35
C LYS A 124 10.32 13.49 -19.92
N GLY A 125 10.14 13.71 -18.59
CA GLY A 125 8.98 14.43 -18.07
C GLY A 125 8.86 15.84 -18.65
N VAL A 126 9.95 16.60 -18.63
CA VAL A 126 10.00 17.96 -19.21
C VAL A 126 9.65 17.93 -20.71
N GLY A 127 10.14 16.95 -21.47
CA GLY A 127 9.79 16.77 -22.87
C GLY A 127 8.30 16.51 -23.13
N GLN A 128 7.56 16.04 -22.11
CA GLN A 128 6.10 15.85 -22.13
C GLN A 128 5.34 16.99 -21.44
N GLY A 129 6.02 18.05 -21.00
CA GLY A 129 5.41 19.14 -20.23
C GLY A 129 5.03 18.76 -18.79
N ILE A 130 5.68 17.75 -18.25
CA ILE A 130 5.41 17.23 -16.89
C ILE A 130 6.60 17.58 -15.99
N LEU A 131 6.33 18.33 -14.91
CA LEU A 131 7.31 18.59 -13.85
C LEU A 131 7.22 17.51 -12.79
N ILE A 132 8.20 16.61 -12.74
CA ILE A 132 8.29 15.56 -11.74
C ILE A 132 8.84 16.17 -10.45
N LYS A 133 8.16 15.95 -9.32
CA LYS A 133 8.55 16.48 -8.01
C LYS A 133 8.95 15.40 -7.02
N TYR A 134 8.36 14.20 -7.12
CA TYR A 134 8.59 13.12 -6.18
C TYR A 134 8.91 11.82 -6.91
N MET A 135 9.65 10.96 -6.22
CA MET A 135 9.87 9.58 -6.63
C MET A 135 9.62 8.66 -5.43
N PHE A 136 8.72 7.71 -5.64
CA PHE A 136 8.36 6.69 -4.66
C PHE A 136 9.15 5.42 -4.92
N MET A 137 9.70 4.82 -3.89
CA MET A 137 10.40 3.54 -3.95
C MET A 137 10.36 2.84 -2.60
N ASP A 138 10.57 1.54 -2.57
CA ASP A 138 10.77 0.78 -1.35
C ASP A 138 12.19 0.99 -0.79
N LEU A 139 12.38 0.64 0.47
CA LEU A 139 13.63 0.83 1.19
C LEU A 139 14.79 0.02 0.56
N GLU A 140 14.50 -1.18 0.06
CA GLU A 140 15.50 -2.04 -0.59
C GLU A 140 16.01 -1.42 -1.89
N THR A 141 15.13 -0.85 -2.70
CA THR A 141 15.50 -0.12 -3.92
C THR A 141 16.34 1.13 -3.59
N PHE A 142 16.00 1.83 -2.50
CA PHE A 142 16.80 2.95 -2.03
C PHE A 142 18.22 2.51 -1.64
N TYR A 143 18.34 1.42 -0.87
CA TYR A 143 19.68 0.91 -0.52
C TYR A 143 20.46 0.40 -1.74
N ALA A 144 19.79 -0.22 -2.71
CA ALA A 144 20.41 -0.61 -3.97
C ALA A 144 20.94 0.59 -4.75
N MET A 145 20.19 1.71 -4.79
CA MET A 145 20.64 2.99 -5.34
C MET A 145 21.88 3.50 -4.61
N MET A 146 21.87 3.52 -3.27
CA MET A 146 22.95 4.04 -2.46
C MET A 146 24.19 3.14 -2.41
N ALA A 147 24.09 1.90 -2.86
CA ALA A 147 25.23 1.01 -3.00
C ALA A 147 26.09 1.32 -4.23
N THR A 148 25.65 2.24 -5.12
CA THR A 148 26.37 2.59 -6.35
C THR A 148 27.35 3.73 -6.14
N ASP A 149 28.48 3.69 -6.85
CA ASP A 149 29.54 4.71 -6.74
C ASP A 149 29.02 6.10 -7.15
N GLU A 150 28.21 6.18 -8.20
CA GLU A 150 27.63 7.46 -8.66
C GLU A 150 26.76 8.13 -7.59
N ALA A 151 25.93 7.36 -6.87
CA ALA A 151 25.08 7.92 -5.84
C ALA A 151 25.87 8.37 -4.62
N VAL A 152 26.90 7.61 -4.22
CA VAL A 152 27.81 7.97 -3.12
C VAL A 152 28.57 9.25 -3.46
N ASP A 153 29.16 9.34 -4.65
CA ASP A 153 29.91 10.52 -5.11
C ASP A 153 29.00 11.75 -5.22
N PHE A 154 27.79 11.59 -5.73
CA PHE A 154 26.80 12.66 -5.82
C PHE A 154 26.46 13.24 -4.44
N CYS A 155 26.22 12.39 -3.45
CA CYS A 155 25.89 12.83 -2.10
C CYS A 155 27.09 13.36 -1.34
N SER A 156 28.30 12.86 -1.58
CA SER A 156 29.52 13.24 -0.86
C SER A 156 29.85 14.73 -1.00
N SER A 157 29.46 15.36 -2.09
CA SER A 157 29.68 16.80 -2.33
C SER A 157 28.82 17.70 -1.42
N TRP A 158 27.79 17.18 -0.78
CA TRP A 158 26.81 17.94 0.00
C TRP A 158 26.81 17.61 1.49
N ILE A 159 27.41 16.49 1.86
CA ILE A 159 27.49 16.06 3.25
C ILE A 159 28.84 16.46 3.82
N PRO A 160 28.91 17.30 4.87
CA PRO A 160 30.16 17.63 5.52
C PRO A 160 30.82 16.36 6.06
N GLN A 161 31.90 15.94 5.44
CA GLN A 161 32.65 14.77 5.89
C GLN A 161 33.60 15.16 7.02
N VAL A 162 33.29 14.70 8.21
CA VAL A 162 34.26 14.65 9.31
C VAL A 162 34.61 13.18 9.54
N GLY A 163 35.66 12.69 8.88
CA GLY A 163 36.10 11.32 9.02
C GLY A 163 35.63 10.36 7.91
N ARG A 164 35.40 9.10 8.22
CA ARG A 164 35.01 8.02 7.29
C ARG A 164 33.72 8.33 6.49
N ILE A 165 33.66 7.80 5.25
CA ILE A 165 32.51 7.83 4.38
C ILE A 165 31.29 7.34 5.17
N LYS A 166 30.33 8.23 5.38
CA LYS A 166 29.08 7.96 6.06
C LYS A 166 28.06 7.55 4.99
N VAL A 167 27.34 6.47 5.22
CA VAL A 167 26.21 6.12 4.35
C VAL A 167 25.16 7.22 4.48
N PRO A 168 24.79 7.93 3.39
CA PRO A 168 23.81 9.00 3.45
C PRO A 168 22.44 8.48 3.91
N SER A 169 21.78 9.26 4.76
CA SER A 169 20.38 9.03 5.10
C SER A 169 19.46 9.49 3.96
N VAL A 170 18.18 9.12 4.02
CA VAL A 170 17.17 9.60 3.05
C VAL A 170 17.10 11.13 3.03
N ASP A 171 17.23 11.78 4.19
CA ASP A 171 17.20 13.24 4.30
C ASP A 171 18.42 13.87 3.65
N ASP A 172 19.61 13.30 3.86
CA ASP A 172 20.86 13.77 3.24
C ASP A 172 20.77 13.67 1.70
N VAL A 173 20.24 12.56 1.19
CA VAL A 173 20.02 12.35 -0.24
C VAL A 173 19.01 13.38 -0.79
N ASN A 174 17.92 13.62 -0.08
CA ASN A 174 16.92 14.60 -0.49
C ASN A 174 17.47 16.04 -0.52
N ILE A 175 18.38 16.40 0.40
CA ILE A 175 19.09 17.69 0.36
C ILE A 175 19.91 17.81 -0.93
N ALA A 176 20.68 16.77 -1.27
CA ALA A 176 21.50 16.75 -2.49
C ALA A 176 20.63 16.80 -3.76
N LEU A 177 19.56 16.01 -3.82
CA LEU A 177 18.63 16.00 -4.95
C LEU A 177 17.95 17.35 -5.14
N LYS A 178 17.47 17.97 -4.07
CA LYS A 178 16.81 19.29 -4.08
C LYS A 178 17.76 20.39 -4.56
N ALA A 179 19.05 20.36 -4.16
CA ALA A 179 20.04 21.31 -4.62
C ALA A 179 20.26 21.24 -6.14
N HIS A 180 20.09 20.06 -6.73
CA HIS A 180 20.17 19.83 -8.17
C HIS A 180 18.81 19.89 -8.90
N ARG A 181 17.73 20.29 -8.22
CA ARG A 181 16.35 20.35 -8.76
C ARG A 181 15.85 18.98 -9.27
N LEU A 182 16.30 17.91 -8.63
CA LEU A 182 15.83 16.55 -8.89
C LEU A 182 14.67 16.21 -7.95
N PRO A 183 13.86 15.20 -8.29
CA PRO A 183 12.69 14.77 -7.49
C PRO A 183 13.12 14.29 -6.09
N GLU A 184 12.26 14.56 -5.12
CA GLU A 184 12.45 14.10 -3.73
C GLU A 184 12.09 12.63 -3.59
N VAL A 185 12.95 11.85 -2.93
CA VAL A 185 12.69 10.45 -2.58
C VAL A 185 11.69 10.37 -1.44
N ARG A 186 10.68 9.53 -1.62
CA ARG A 186 9.72 9.12 -0.61
C ARG A 186 9.74 7.60 -0.48
N ILE A 187 10.14 7.13 0.67
CA ILE A 187 10.19 5.69 0.94
C ILE A 187 8.79 5.17 1.26
N ILE A 188 8.42 4.08 0.61
CA ILE A 188 7.22 3.31 0.90
C ILE A 188 7.63 2.11 1.76
N ASP A 189 7.41 2.25 3.05
CA ASP A 189 7.74 1.23 4.06
C ASP A 189 6.46 0.77 4.77
N THR A 190 5.52 0.28 3.97
CA THR A 190 4.22 -0.22 4.44
C THR A 190 4.17 -1.73 4.26
N TYR A 191 3.84 -2.44 5.34
CA TYR A 191 3.63 -3.89 5.32
C TYR A 191 2.20 -4.21 5.67
N VAL A 192 1.58 -5.08 4.89
CA VAL A 192 0.20 -5.53 5.10
C VAL A 192 0.19 -7.03 5.28
N THR A 193 -0.52 -7.50 6.31
CA THR A 193 -0.73 -8.93 6.52
C THR A 193 -1.97 -9.38 5.76
N LEU A 194 -1.76 -10.25 4.79
CA LEU A 194 -2.83 -10.91 4.03
C LEU A 194 -3.14 -12.26 4.65
N GLU A 195 -4.41 -12.56 4.79
CA GLU A 195 -4.87 -13.88 5.22
C GLU A 195 -5.36 -14.66 3.99
N GLY A 196 -4.72 -15.81 3.76
CA GLY A 196 -5.06 -16.73 2.67
C GLY A 196 -6.08 -17.79 3.11
N ALA A 197 -6.42 -18.65 2.19
CA ALA A 197 -7.27 -19.81 2.47
C ALA A 197 -6.66 -20.69 3.59
N GLY A 198 -7.49 -21.07 4.56
CA GLY A 198 -7.06 -21.90 5.70
C GLY A 198 -6.39 -21.11 6.84
N GLY A 199 -6.54 -19.77 6.88
CA GLY A 199 -6.04 -18.94 7.98
C GLY A 199 -4.53 -18.68 7.93
N THR A 200 -3.86 -19.02 6.84
CA THR A 200 -2.44 -18.71 6.66
C THR A 200 -2.22 -17.22 6.53
N ARG A 201 -1.36 -16.63 7.36
CA ARG A 201 -1.05 -15.21 7.35
C ARG A 201 0.31 -14.96 6.73
N THR A 202 0.36 -14.07 5.75
CA THR A 202 1.60 -13.65 5.08
C THR A 202 1.70 -12.14 5.12
N THR A 203 2.80 -11.63 5.67
CA THR A 203 3.09 -10.20 5.65
C THR A 203 3.86 -9.87 4.39
N VAL A 204 3.33 -8.93 3.60
CA VAL A 204 3.90 -8.53 2.31
C VAL A 204 4.01 -7.02 2.23
N ASN A 205 5.06 -6.54 1.56
CA ASN A 205 5.10 -5.17 1.10
C ASN A 205 4.25 -5.09 -0.17
N PRO A 206 3.23 -4.21 -0.23
CA PRO A 206 2.41 -4.05 -1.44
C PRO A 206 3.17 -3.44 -2.61
N TRP A 207 4.25 -2.69 -2.34
CA TRP A 207 5.08 -2.11 -3.37
C TRP A 207 5.82 -3.18 -4.17
N GLN A 208 5.87 -3.01 -5.49
CA GLN A 208 6.68 -3.90 -6.34
C GLN A 208 8.15 -3.57 -6.16
N ALA A 209 8.93 -4.51 -5.63
CA ALA A 209 10.36 -4.35 -5.43
C ALA A 209 11.07 -3.93 -6.73
N GLY A 210 12.04 -3.03 -6.62
CA GLY A 210 12.81 -2.54 -7.74
C GLY A 210 12.10 -1.54 -8.66
N ILE A 211 10.89 -1.11 -8.34
CA ILE A 211 10.19 -0.10 -9.12
C ILE A 211 10.29 1.27 -8.43
N VAL A 212 10.69 2.27 -9.21
CA VAL A 212 10.64 3.68 -8.83
C VAL A 212 9.54 4.38 -9.62
N THR A 213 8.57 4.96 -8.92
CA THR A 213 7.46 5.69 -9.54
C THR A 213 7.69 7.19 -9.42
N PHE A 214 7.83 7.85 -10.55
CA PHE A 214 8.01 9.29 -10.65
C PHE A 214 6.67 9.98 -10.83
N VAL A 215 6.36 10.94 -9.95
CA VAL A 215 5.07 11.61 -9.92
C VAL A 215 5.23 13.14 -9.87
N PRO A 216 4.30 13.88 -10.50
CA PRO A 216 4.32 15.35 -10.47
C PRO A 216 3.82 15.92 -9.14
N GLU A 217 2.97 15.18 -8.43
CA GLU A 217 2.29 15.60 -7.21
C GLU A 217 2.26 14.46 -6.20
N MET A 218 2.22 14.81 -4.91
CA MET A 218 2.13 13.83 -3.83
C MET A 218 0.78 13.12 -3.82
N GLU A 219 -0.28 13.84 -4.16
CA GLU A 219 -1.64 13.31 -4.26
C GLU A 219 -1.85 12.71 -5.65
N CYS A 220 -1.75 11.38 -5.73
CA CYS A 220 -1.83 10.64 -6.98
C CYS A 220 -3.25 10.25 -7.38
N GLY A 221 -4.21 10.27 -6.45
CA GLY A 221 -5.56 9.83 -6.71
C GLY A 221 -6.48 9.89 -5.51
N TYR A 222 -7.56 9.17 -5.58
CA TYR A 222 -8.60 9.14 -4.56
C TYR A 222 -9.24 7.76 -4.45
N THR A 223 -9.93 7.52 -3.34
CA THR A 223 -10.71 6.30 -3.16
C THR A 223 -12.14 6.54 -3.64
N TYR A 224 -12.54 5.78 -4.65
CA TYR A 224 -13.92 5.78 -5.12
C TYR A 224 -14.72 4.71 -4.36
N HIS A 225 -15.91 5.06 -3.89
CA HIS A 225 -16.78 4.14 -3.17
C HIS A 225 -18.22 4.18 -3.72
N ALA A 226 -18.91 3.05 -3.59
CA ALA A 226 -20.29 2.91 -3.99
C ALA A 226 -21.17 2.46 -2.80
N PRO A 227 -22.44 2.78 -2.82
CA PRO A 227 -23.39 2.28 -1.83
C PRO A 227 -23.37 0.75 -1.75
N MET A 228 -23.54 0.24 -0.56
CA MET A 228 -23.62 -1.20 -0.31
C MET A 228 -25.07 -1.66 -0.25
N ALA A 229 -25.35 -2.85 -0.75
CA ALA A 229 -26.69 -3.45 -0.63
C ALA A 229 -27.15 -3.57 0.83
N ASP A 230 -26.19 -3.78 1.74
CA ASP A 230 -26.44 -3.84 3.19
C ASP A 230 -27.00 -2.53 3.78
N GLU A 231 -26.81 -1.38 3.12
CA GLU A 231 -27.38 -0.09 3.53
C GLU A 231 -28.89 -0.02 3.26
N MET A 232 -29.37 -0.78 2.28
CA MET A 232 -30.77 -0.76 1.84
C MET A 232 -31.66 -1.73 2.64
N VAL A 233 -31.05 -2.67 3.38
CA VAL A 233 -31.82 -3.63 4.19
C VAL A 233 -32.10 -3.01 5.55
N ALA A 234 -33.34 -2.50 5.73
CA ALA A 234 -33.77 -1.83 6.96
C ALA A 234 -33.98 -2.81 8.12
N ASP A 235 -34.61 -3.96 7.84
CA ASP A 235 -34.93 -4.96 8.85
C ASP A 235 -33.88 -6.06 8.88
N SER A 236 -32.86 -5.86 9.68
CA SER A 236 -31.79 -6.85 9.87
C SER A 236 -31.59 -7.13 11.36
N VAL A 237 -31.44 -8.39 11.69
CA VAL A 237 -31.04 -8.84 13.03
C VAL A 237 -29.64 -8.33 13.41
N ALA A 238 -28.86 -7.90 12.42
CA ALA A 238 -27.52 -7.40 12.62
C ALA A 238 -27.51 -5.92 13.07
N THR A 239 -26.73 -5.61 14.07
CA THR A 239 -26.38 -4.22 14.39
C THR A 239 -25.42 -3.69 13.34
N LYS A 240 -25.74 -2.53 12.75
CA LYS A 240 -24.96 -1.91 11.68
C LYS A 240 -24.51 -0.51 12.08
N VAL A 241 -23.24 -0.20 11.86
CA VAL A 241 -22.67 1.13 12.05
C VAL A 241 -21.85 1.47 10.82
N LYS A 242 -22.15 2.61 10.20
CA LYS A 242 -21.37 3.13 9.08
C LYS A 242 -20.32 4.09 9.61
N ARG A 243 -19.07 3.83 9.29
CA ARG A 243 -17.93 4.71 9.59
C ARG A 243 -17.26 5.05 8.27
N GLU A 244 -17.40 6.30 7.83
CA GLU A 244 -16.96 6.77 6.51
C GLU A 244 -17.61 5.95 5.37
N HIS A 245 -16.80 5.27 4.57
CA HIS A 245 -17.25 4.41 3.47
C HIS A 245 -17.30 2.92 3.86
N ILE A 246 -17.04 2.58 5.12
CA ILE A 246 -17.02 1.22 5.65
C ILE A 246 -18.25 0.97 6.52
N MET A 247 -18.95 -0.11 6.22
CA MET A 247 -20.02 -0.62 7.05
C MET A 247 -19.49 -1.70 7.98
N ILE A 248 -19.67 -1.52 9.26
CA ILE A 248 -19.38 -2.55 10.25
C ILE A 248 -20.72 -3.14 10.70
N LYS A 249 -20.84 -4.44 10.61
CA LYS A 249 -22.02 -5.17 11.04
C LYS A 249 -21.65 -6.28 12.02
N LYS A 250 -22.47 -6.43 13.04
CA LYS A 250 -22.34 -7.42 14.09
C LYS A 250 -23.62 -8.23 14.18
N TYR A 251 -23.51 -9.54 14.16
CA TYR A 251 -24.64 -10.47 14.28
C TYR A 251 -24.18 -11.77 14.94
N SER A 252 -25.14 -12.51 15.50
CA SER A 252 -24.87 -13.81 16.11
C SER A 252 -25.55 -14.91 15.32
N THR A 253 -25.00 -16.11 15.38
CA THR A 253 -25.60 -17.36 14.91
C THR A 253 -25.93 -18.24 16.11
N GLU A 254 -26.95 -19.11 15.96
CA GLU A 254 -27.43 -19.96 17.06
C GLU A 254 -26.83 -21.37 17.03
N ASP A 255 -26.47 -21.87 15.85
CA ASP A 255 -25.88 -23.21 15.69
C ASP A 255 -24.85 -23.21 14.54
N PRO A 256 -23.56 -23.25 14.85
CA PRO A 256 -22.95 -23.09 16.17
C PRO A 256 -23.12 -21.68 16.75
N VAL A 257 -23.07 -21.57 18.08
CA VAL A 257 -23.15 -20.26 18.73
C VAL A 257 -21.89 -19.46 18.43
N THR A 258 -22.03 -18.42 17.61
CA THR A 258 -20.92 -17.52 17.27
C THR A 258 -21.37 -16.07 17.22
N GLU A 259 -20.45 -15.17 17.48
CA GLU A 259 -20.61 -13.74 17.25
C GLU A 259 -19.68 -13.30 16.11
N VAL A 260 -20.26 -12.74 15.05
CA VAL A 260 -19.50 -12.31 13.88
C VAL A 260 -19.50 -10.79 13.80
N THR A 261 -18.29 -10.21 13.78
CA THR A 261 -18.10 -8.80 13.44
C THR A 261 -17.48 -8.71 12.05
N LYS A 262 -18.12 -7.96 11.15
CA LYS A 262 -17.75 -7.89 9.74
C LYS A 262 -17.65 -6.45 9.27
N GLY A 263 -16.50 -6.09 8.70
CA GLY A 263 -16.28 -4.83 7.99
C GLY A 263 -16.45 -5.04 6.50
N VAL A 264 -17.22 -4.18 5.85
CA VAL A 264 -17.52 -4.28 4.42
C VAL A 264 -17.41 -2.90 3.77
N ALA A 265 -16.82 -2.84 2.59
CA ALA A 265 -16.83 -1.66 1.73
C ALA A 265 -16.92 -2.05 0.26
N ASN A 266 -17.65 -1.28 -0.53
CA ASN A 266 -17.56 -1.29 -1.98
C ASN A 266 -16.65 -0.12 -2.35
N ALA A 267 -15.36 -0.34 -2.46
CA ALA A 267 -14.39 0.74 -2.67
C ALA A 267 -13.20 0.28 -3.52
N ILE A 268 -12.62 1.23 -4.24
CA ILE A 268 -11.46 1.02 -5.08
C ILE A 268 -10.60 2.28 -5.10
N PRO A 269 -9.28 2.20 -4.94
CA PRO A 269 -8.40 3.32 -5.20
C PRO A 269 -8.34 3.59 -6.70
N VAL A 270 -8.39 4.86 -7.08
CA VAL A 270 -8.30 5.33 -8.45
C VAL A 270 -7.09 6.23 -8.59
N TRP A 271 -6.20 5.89 -9.50
CA TRP A 271 -5.05 6.70 -9.84
C TRP A 271 -5.43 7.72 -10.91
N GLY A 272 -5.61 8.97 -10.48
CA GLY A 272 -6.19 10.03 -11.32
C GLY A 272 -5.25 10.63 -12.38
N ASN A 273 -3.94 10.57 -12.16
CA ASN A 273 -2.93 11.16 -13.02
C ASN A 273 -1.90 10.15 -13.54
N ALA A 274 -2.32 8.90 -13.75
CA ALA A 274 -1.46 7.80 -14.18
C ALA A 274 -0.76 8.06 -15.53
N ASP A 275 -1.40 8.82 -16.43
CA ASP A 275 -0.86 9.23 -17.71
C ASP A 275 0.33 10.20 -17.62
N ARG A 276 0.44 10.91 -16.48
CA ARG A 276 1.52 11.88 -16.18
C ARG A 276 2.61 11.33 -15.30
N CYS A 277 2.54 10.05 -14.96
CA CYS A 277 3.50 9.37 -14.10
C CYS A 277 4.39 8.44 -14.92
N PHE A 278 5.56 8.10 -14.35
CA PHE A 278 6.51 7.21 -14.99
C PHE A 278 6.87 6.08 -14.02
N LEU A 279 6.86 4.86 -14.54
CA LEU A 279 7.34 3.68 -13.83
C LEU A 279 8.73 3.33 -14.34
N PHE A 280 9.69 3.27 -13.46
CA PHE A 280 11.08 2.96 -13.76
C PHE A 280 11.49 1.66 -13.05
N ASP A 281 11.81 0.65 -13.84
CA ASP A 281 12.26 -0.64 -13.35
C ASP A 281 13.79 -0.65 -13.24
N THR A 282 14.27 -0.76 -12.00
CA THR A 282 15.70 -0.76 -11.68
C THR A 282 16.33 -2.15 -11.73
N THR A 283 15.52 -3.21 -11.86
CA THR A 283 15.96 -4.61 -11.83
C THR A 283 16.09 -5.25 -13.19
N ALA A 284 15.40 -4.71 -14.20
CA ALA A 284 15.39 -5.24 -15.54
C ALA A 284 16.18 -4.34 -16.49
N ALA A 285 17.36 -4.79 -16.89
CA ALA A 285 18.14 -4.10 -17.89
C ALA A 285 17.47 -4.12 -19.28
N VAL A 286 17.62 -3.03 -20.04
CA VAL A 286 17.18 -2.98 -21.43
C VAL A 286 18.00 -3.99 -22.22
N THR A 287 17.36 -5.04 -22.71
CA THR A 287 17.98 -5.97 -23.67
C THR A 287 18.26 -5.20 -24.96
N LYS A 288 19.52 -5.15 -25.38
CA LYS A 288 19.95 -4.50 -26.64
C LYS A 288 19.40 -5.23 -27.85
#